data_a363bf44c08dfbe6b873f70f05d72971
#
_entry.id   a363bf44c08dfbe6b873f70f05d72971
#
_cell.length_a   1.000
_cell.length_b   1.000
_cell.length_c   1.000
_cell.angle_alpha   90.00
_cell.angle_beta   90.00
_cell.angle_gamma   90.00
#
_symmetry.space_group_name_H-M   'P 1'
#
loop_
_entity.id
_entity.type
_entity.pdbx_description
1 polymer ?
#
loop_
_entity_poly.entity_id
_entity_poly.type
_entity_poly.pdbx_seq_one_letter_code
_entity_poly.pdbx_strand_id
1 'polypeptide(L)'
;QKITLQDIESSPEGVILEFGKETEFKEVNLNIDTRPFDSYSHRLVLQKKMFDNGTIIQMSPSLKNFTNESEVLINPADYAAMGITDGQLVTLINGEKKVNVVIRPDIKVPRSIAFAYLNQDGVDLRTLLTDGSESIDIRIDPTAKVI
;
A
#
# COMPACT_ATOMS: atom_id res chain seq x y z
N GLN A 1 28.21 6.78 24.21
CA GLN A 1 28.27 6.33 25.62
C GLN A 1 27.61 4.95 25.69
N LYS A 2 28.31 3.94 26.22
CA LYS A 2 27.72 2.61 26.42
C LYS A 2 27.21 2.55 27.84
N ILE A 3 25.92 2.28 28.03
CA ILE A 3 25.32 2.03 29.32
C ILE A 3 25.43 0.52 29.59
N THR A 4 25.86 0.18 30.78
CA THR A 4 25.94 -1.20 31.25
C THR A 4 24.69 -1.55 32.08
N LEU A 5 24.41 -2.83 32.22
CA LEU A 5 23.35 -3.33 33.13
C LEU A 5 23.56 -2.83 34.55
N GLN A 6 24.80 -2.73 34.98
CA GLN A 6 25.17 -2.27 36.31
C GLN A 6 24.84 -0.79 36.55
N ASP A 7 24.92 0.04 35.52
CA ASP A 7 24.50 1.44 35.57
C ASP A 7 22.99 1.58 35.76
N ILE A 8 22.22 0.70 35.12
CA ILE A 8 20.75 0.67 35.23
C ILE A 8 20.33 0.16 36.63
N GLU A 9 20.96 -0.90 37.12
CA GLU A 9 20.64 -1.50 38.42
C GLU A 9 21.01 -0.60 39.61
N SER A 10 22.06 0.25 39.46
CA SER A 10 22.49 1.19 40.49
C SER A 10 21.69 2.51 40.53
N SER A 11 20.81 2.75 39.53
CA SER A 11 20.03 3.98 39.43
C SER A 11 18.54 3.69 39.45
N PRO A 12 17.89 3.64 40.63
CA PRO A 12 16.47 3.35 40.76
C PRO A 12 15.55 4.36 40.03
N GLU A 13 16.05 5.56 39.75
CA GLU A 13 15.34 6.62 39.02
C GLU A 13 15.57 6.58 37.49
N GLY A 14 16.35 5.59 37.02
CA GLY A 14 16.73 5.47 35.60
C GLY A 14 18.01 6.23 35.24
N VAL A 15 18.54 5.95 34.06
CA VAL A 15 19.76 6.60 33.53
C VAL A 15 19.37 7.54 32.40
N ILE A 16 19.68 8.82 32.56
CA ILE A 16 19.47 9.83 31.51
C ILE A 16 20.59 9.71 30.49
N LEU A 17 20.21 9.43 29.25
CA LEU A 17 21.13 9.49 28.12
C LEU A 17 21.25 10.92 27.63
N GLU A 18 22.44 11.51 27.77
CA GLU A 18 22.76 12.72 27.05
C GLU A 18 22.98 12.35 25.56
N PHE A 19 22.05 12.74 24.71
CA PHE A 19 22.27 12.70 23.27
C PHE A 19 23.42 13.67 22.97
N GLY A 20 24.49 13.11 22.37
CA GLY A 20 25.64 13.93 21.97
C GLY A 20 25.19 15.09 21.06
N LYS A 21 26.03 16.12 21.02
CA LYS A 21 25.84 17.37 20.26
C LYS A 21 25.12 17.13 18.94
N GLU A 22 24.16 18.01 18.64
CA GLU A 22 23.39 18.07 17.42
C GLU A 22 24.22 17.64 16.20
N THR A 23 23.84 16.50 15.64
CA THR A 23 24.36 16.11 14.33
C THR A 23 23.74 17.05 13.31
N GLU A 24 24.56 17.84 12.64
CA GLU A 24 24.10 18.62 11.49
C GLU A 24 23.32 17.70 10.54
N PHE A 25 22.07 18.04 10.29
CA PHE A 25 21.29 17.36 9.26
C PHE A 25 21.98 17.57 7.92
N LYS A 26 22.60 16.51 7.41
CA LYS A 26 23.05 16.52 6.01
C LYS A 26 21.82 16.49 5.13
N GLU A 27 21.65 17.50 4.31
CA GLU A 27 20.65 17.53 3.25
C GLU A 27 20.85 16.31 2.37
N VAL A 28 19.91 15.37 2.44
CA VAL A 28 19.92 14.19 1.57
C VAL A 28 19.26 14.62 0.26
N ASN A 29 20.06 14.79 -0.77
CA ASN A 29 19.56 14.96 -2.14
C ASN A 29 18.89 13.63 -2.55
N LEU A 30 17.58 13.56 -2.33
CA LEU A 30 16.75 12.47 -2.84
C LEU A 30 16.60 12.66 -4.35
N ASN A 31 17.43 11.97 -5.11
CA ASN A 31 17.23 11.84 -6.54
C ASN A 31 16.00 10.94 -6.73
N ILE A 32 14.81 11.55 -6.72
CA ILE A 32 13.57 10.84 -6.98
C ILE A 32 13.54 10.56 -8.48
N ASP A 33 13.87 9.33 -8.85
CA ASP A 33 13.73 8.85 -10.23
C ASP A 33 12.24 8.76 -10.57
N THR A 34 11.72 9.85 -11.16
CA THR A 34 10.35 9.88 -11.66
C THR A 34 10.29 9.12 -12.98
N ARG A 35 10.07 7.83 -12.92
CA ARG A 35 9.82 7.05 -14.14
C ARG A 35 8.57 7.59 -14.84
N PRO A 36 8.64 7.91 -16.14
CA PRO A 36 7.46 8.27 -16.90
C PRO A 36 6.46 7.12 -16.89
N PHE A 37 5.17 7.45 -16.88
CA PHE A 37 4.11 6.47 -17.05
C PHE A 37 4.09 5.98 -18.50
N ASP A 38 3.92 4.69 -18.70
CA ASP A 38 3.53 4.17 -20.01
C ASP A 38 2.12 4.67 -20.35
N SER A 39 1.88 5.04 -21.63
CA SER A 39 0.68 5.75 -22.08
C SER A 39 -0.67 5.08 -21.75
N TYR A 40 -0.67 3.80 -21.35
CA TYR A 40 -1.86 3.01 -21.02
C TYR A 40 -1.80 2.39 -19.63
N SER A 41 -0.87 2.83 -18.78
CA SER A 41 -0.64 2.25 -17.46
C SER A 41 -1.16 3.15 -16.36
N HIS A 42 -1.60 2.52 -15.28
CA HIS A 42 -1.81 3.17 -13.99
C HIS A 42 -0.72 2.72 -13.04
N ARG A 43 -0.24 3.62 -12.20
CA ARG A 43 0.68 3.22 -11.12
C ARG A 43 -0.11 2.72 -9.94
N LEU A 44 0.03 1.43 -9.65
CA LEU A 44 -0.57 0.81 -8.47
C LEU A 44 0.30 1.14 -7.25
N VAL A 45 -0.30 1.78 -6.26
CA VAL A 45 0.29 2.08 -4.95
C VAL A 45 -0.44 1.26 -3.90
N LEU A 46 0.30 0.43 -3.17
CA LEU A 46 -0.24 -0.41 -2.12
C LEU A 46 0.14 0.12 -0.74
N GLN A 47 -0.83 0.29 0.14
CA GLN A 47 -0.62 0.79 1.49
C GLN A 47 -1.21 -0.15 2.55
N LYS A 48 -0.59 -0.20 3.72
CA LYS A 48 -1.14 -0.91 4.88
C LYS A 48 -2.28 -0.11 5.50
N LYS A 49 -3.31 -0.82 5.94
CA LYS A 49 -4.42 -0.27 6.73
C LYS A 49 -4.26 -0.72 8.18
N MET A 50 -4.80 0.04 9.13
CA MET A 50 -4.75 -0.30 10.55
C MET A 50 -5.46 -1.62 10.85
N PHE A 51 -6.62 -1.83 10.23
CA PHE A 51 -7.38 -3.08 10.34
C PHE A 51 -7.33 -3.80 9.01
N ASP A 52 -6.56 -4.87 8.99
CA ASP A 52 -6.38 -5.74 7.83
C ASP A 52 -6.87 -7.17 8.15
N ASN A 53 -6.75 -8.08 7.19
CA ASN A 53 -7.15 -9.48 7.35
C ASN A 53 -6.09 -10.33 8.09
N GLY A 54 -5.26 -9.70 8.96
CA GLY A 54 -4.26 -10.39 9.77
C GLY A 54 -4.86 -11.24 10.87
N THR A 55 -4.13 -12.27 11.30
CA THR A 55 -4.57 -13.27 12.28
C THR A 55 -5.13 -12.64 13.57
N ILE A 56 -4.48 -11.60 14.07
CA ILE A 56 -4.91 -10.94 15.33
C ILE A 56 -6.29 -10.28 15.15
N ILE A 57 -6.50 -9.60 14.02
CA ILE A 57 -7.79 -8.94 13.72
C ILE A 57 -8.89 -9.98 13.53
N GLN A 58 -8.59 -11.05 12.78
CA GLN A 58 -9.57 -12.13 12.51
C GLN A 58 -9.99 -12.88 13.77
N MET A 59 -9.08 -13.03 14.74
CA MET A 59 -9.37 -13.68 16.02
C MET A 59 -10.06 -12.76 17.03
N SER A 60 -10.20 -11.47 16.72
CA SER A 60 -10.87 -10.50 17.61
C SER A 60 -12.31 -10.25 17.15
N PRO A 61 -13.33 -10.70 17.90
CA PRO A 61 -14.74 -10.51 17.51
C PRO A 61 -15.13 -9.05 17.31
N SER A 62 -14.50 -8.13 18.06
CA SER A 62 -14.78 -6.68 17.98
C SER A 62 -14.09 -5.99 16.81
N LEU A 63 -13.00 -6.53 16.29
CA LEU A 63 -12.20 -5.92 15.22
C LEU A 63 -12.46 -6.51 13.84
N LYS A 64 -12.93 -7.74 13.76
CA LYS A 64 -13.18 -8.47 12.52
C LYS A 64 -14.07 -7.69 11.53
N ASN A 65 -15.02 -6.93 12.02
CA ASN A 65 -15.95 -6.16 11.19
C ASN A 65 -15.34 -4.87 10.58
N PHE A 66 -14.08 -4.54 10.92
CA PHE A 66 -13.38 -3.38 10.36
C PHE A 66 -12.51 -3.74 9.13
N THR A 67 -12.41 -5.03 8.80
CA THR A 67 -11.77 -5.46 7.55
C THR A 67 -12.72 -5.24 6.38
N ASN A 68 -12.16 -4.90 5.23
CA ASN A 68 -12.90 -4.68 4.00
C ASN A 68 -12.52 -5.75 2.97
N GLU A 69 -13.31 -5.88 1.93
CA GLU A 69 -12.92 -6.64 0.74
C GLU A 69 -11.80 -5.89 -0.01
N SER A 70 -10.98 -6.66 -0.73
CA SER A 70 -9.96 -6.09 -1.61
C SER A 70 -10.62 -5.34 -2.75
N GLU A 71 -10.32 -4.05 -2.84
CA GLU A 71 -10.78 -3.17 -3.92
C GLU A 71 -9.65 -2.24 -4.34
N VAL A 72 -9.74 -1.73 -5.56
CA VAL A 72 -8.79 -0.75 -6.10
C VAL A 72 -9.53 0.56 -6.35
N LEU A 73 -8.97 1.63 -5.82
CA LEU A 73 -9.51 2.98 -5.96
C LEU A 73 -8.76 3.70 -7.09
N ILE A 74 -9.49 4.35 -7.98
CA ILE A 74 -8.94 5.17 -9.07
C ILE A 74 -9.67 6.50 -9.17
N ASN A 75 -9.09 7.43 -9.92
CA ASN A 75 -9.73 8.72 -10.17
C ASN A 75 -11.05 8.54 -10.92
N PRO A 76 -12.13 9.28 -10.57
CA PRO A 76 -13.42 9.19 -11.25
C PRO A 76 -13.37 9.45 -12.76
N ALA A 77 -12.46 10.34 -13.20
CA ALA A 77 -12.31 10.61 -14.62
C ALA A 77 -11.67 9.44 -15.40
N ASP A 78 -10.74 8.72 -14.75
CA ASP A 78 -10.14 7.51 -15.34
C ASP A 78 -11.14 6.36 -15.33
N TYR A 79 -11.92 6.23 -14.25
CA TYR A 79 -13.02 5.27 -14.13
C TYR A 79 -14.05 5.43 -15.25
N ALA A 80 -14.50 6.67 -15.48
CA ALA A 80 -15.45 6.97 -16.54
C ALA A 80 -14.88 6.73 -17.95
N ALA A 81 -13.60 7.07 -18.16
CA ALA A 81 -12.92 6.85 -19.45
C ALA A 81 -12.80 5.37 -19.83
N MET A 82 -12.71 4.47 -18.83
CA MET A 82 -12.65 3.02 -19.05
C MET A 82 -14.02 2.37 -19.27
N GLY A 83 -15.12 3.08 -19.03
CA GLY A 83 -16.47 2.54 -19.17
C GLY A 83 -16.80 1.41 -18.19
N ILE A 84 -16.15 1.39 -17.03
CA ILE A 84 -16.37 0.38 -15.98
C ILE A 84 -17.70 0.67 -15.27
N THR A 85 -18.49 -0.37 -15.03
CA THR A 85 -19.73 -0.29 -14.24
C THR A 85 -19.47 -0.61 -12.78
N ASP A 86 -20.31 -0.08 -11.89
CA ASP A 86 -20.15 -0.29 -10.45
C ASP A 86 -20.23 -1.79 -10.08
N GLY A 87 -19.28 -2.25 -9.29
CA GLY A 87 -19.16 -3.66 -8.90
C GLY A 87 -18.59 -4.59 -9.96
N GLN A 88 -18.21 -4.07 -11.13
CA GLN A 88 -17.61 -4.88 -12.19
C GLN A 88 -16.21 -5.34 -11.78
N LEU A 89 -15.96 -6.65 -11.98
CA LEU A 89 -14.63 -7.21 -11.90
C LEU A 89 -13.82 -6.79 -13.12
N VAL A 90 -12.60 -6.32 -12.88
CA VAL A 90 -11.62 -6.01 -13.91
C VAL A 90 -10.36 -6.81 -13.68
N THR A 91 -9.56 -6.99 -14.72
CA THR A 91 -8.26 -7.67 -14.61
C THR A 91 -7.15 -6.63 -14.54
N LEU A 92 -6.38 -6.65 -13.45
CA LEU A 92 -5.11 -5.94 -13.34
C LEU A 92 -4.00 -6.81 -13.88
N ILE A 93 -3.14 -6.24 -14.72
CA ILE A 93 -2.08 -6.97 -15.42
C ILE A 93 -0.74 -6.30 -15.17
N ASN A 94 0.24 -7.09 -14.72
CA ASN A 94 1.65 -6.70 -14.67
C ASN A 94 2.50 -7.83 -15.26
N GLY A 95 2.93 -7.66 -16.51
CA GLY A 95 3.59 -8.73 -17.27
C GLY A 95 2.70 -9.95 -17.42
N GLU A 96 3.14 -11.09 -16.91
CA GLU A 96 2.36 -12.35 -16.93
C GLU A 96 1.39 -12.48 -15.76
N LYS A 97 1.55 -11.65 -14.73
CA LYS A 97 0.73 -11.68 -13.52
C LYS A 97 -0.62 -11.01 -13.78
N LYS A 98 -1.70 -11.67 -13.39
CA LYS A 98 -3.07 -11.20 -13.58
C LYS A 98 -3.86 -11.39 -12.30
N VAL A 99 -4.65 -10.40 -11.93
CA VAL A 99 -5.49 -10.43 -10.75
C VAL A 99 -6.83 -9.77 -11.07
N ASN A 100 -7.92 -10.44 -10.72
CA ASN A 100 -9.28 -9.90 -10.87
C ASN A 100 -9.70 -9.21 -9.58
N VAL A 101 -10.14 -7.96 -9.67
CA VAL A 101 -10.54 -7.15 -8.52
C VAL A 101 -11.62 -6.16 -8.91
N VAL A 102 -12.41 -5.71 -7.94
CA VAL A 102 -13.37 -4.63 -8.12
C VAL A 102 -12.65 -3.29 -8.09
N ILE A 103 -12.99 -2.40 -9.03
CA ILE A 103 -12.50 -1.01 -9.01
C ILE A 103 -13.65 -0.08 -8.62
N ARG A 104 -13.30 0.92 -7.79
CA ARG A 104 -14.22 1.99 -7.39
C ARG A 104 -13.62 3.37 -7.66
N PRO A 105 -14.44 4.36 -7.99
CA PRO A 105 -13.98 5.73 -8.13
C PRO A 105 -13.79 6.40 -6.75
N ASP A 106 -12.66 7.09 -6.56
CA ASP A 106 -12.40 7.97 -5.42
C ASP A 106 -11.73 9.26 -5.87
N ILE A 107 -12.36 10.40 -5.58
CA ILE A 107 -11.88 11.75 -5.94
C ILE A 107 -10.53 12.10 -5.28
N LYS A 108 -10.16 11.42 -4.20
CA LYS A 108 -8.89 11.63 -3.50
C LYS A 108 -7.71 11.00 -4.25
N VAL A 109 -7.97 10.08 -5.16
CA VAL A 109 -6.93 9.42 -5.95
C VAL A 109 -6.58 10.28 -7.16
N PRO A 110 -5.29 10.62 -7.36
CA PRO A 110 -4.85 11.37 -8.54
C PRO A 110 -5.08 10.59 -9.84
N ARG A 111 -5.07 11.31 -10.97
CA ARG A 111 -5.13 10.71 -12.31
C ARG A 111 -3.96 9.75 -12.55
N SER A 112 -4.23 8.66 -13.26
CA SER A 112 -3.25 7.61 -13.59
C SER A 112 -2.66 6.87 -12.37
N ILE A 113 -3.25 7.04 -11.20
CA ILE A 113 -2.92 6.27 -10.00
C ILE A 113 -4.04 5.27 -9.72
N ALA A 114 -3.64 4.05 -9.38
CA ALA A 114 -4.49 3.03 -8.78
C ALA A 114 -4.03 2.82 -7.34
N PHE A 115 -4.93 2.96 -6.39
CA PHE A 115 -4.61 2.85 -4.97
C PHE A 115 -5.37 1.67 -4.35
N ALA A 116 -4.69 0.88 -3.52
CA ALA A 116 -5.34 -0.20 -2.79
C ALA A 116 -4.70 -0.44 -1.42
N TYR A 117 -5.46 -1.10 -0.55
CA TYR A 117 -4.96 -1.55 0.74
C TYR A 117 -4.44 -2.98 0.66
N LEU A 118 -3.32 -3.23 1.32
CA LEU A 118 -2.73 -4.56 1.48
C LEU A 118 -3.54 -5.40 2.47
N ASN A 119 -3.48 -6.72 2.26
CA ASN A 119 -3.98 -7.72 3.20
C ASN A 119 -5.45 -7.49 3.59
N GLN A 120 -6.28 -7.16 2.61
CA GLN A 120 -7.72 -7.13 2.76
C GLN A 120 -8.32 -8.48 2.38
N ASP A 121 -9.60 -8.71 2.68
CA ASP A 121 -10.28 -9.97 2.39
C ASP A 121 -10.42 -10.18 0.88
N GLY A 122 -10.32 -11.42 0.42
CA GLY A 122 -10.47 -11.81 -0.98
C GLY A 122 -9.14 -11.91 -1.72
N VAL A 123 -8.75 -10.90 -2.50
CA VAL A 123 -7.64 -10.98 -3.45
C VAL A 123 -6.34 -10.40 -2.89
N ASP A 124 -5.25 -11.16 -2.97
CA ASP A 124 -3.92 -10.67 -2.59
C ASP A 124 -3.23 -9.90 -3.74
N LEU A 125 -3.33 -8.58 -3.70
CA LEU A 125 -2.72 -7.68 -4.67
C LEU A 125 -1.18 -7.67 -4.64
N ARG A 126 -0.55 -8.21 -3.58
CA ARG A 126 0.92 -8.33 -3.51
C ARG A 126 1.47 -9.25 -4.59
N THR A 127 0.65 -10.17 -5.09
CA THR A 127 1.05 -11.05 -6.20
C THR A 127 1.45 -10.29 -7.46
N LEU A 128 0.94 -9.08 -7.65
CA LEU A 128 1.31 -8.21 -8.76
C LEU A 128 2.68 -7.54 -8.57
N LEU A 129 3.13 -7.38 -7.32
CA LEU A 129 4.41 -6.72 -7.05
C LEU A 129 5.57 -7.54 -7.59
N THR A 130 6.61 -6.84 -8.02
CA THR A 130 7.95 -7.40 -8.23
C THR A 130 8.77 -7.21 -6.97
N ASP A 131 9.76 -8.07 -6.75
CA ASP A 131 10.55 -8.08 -5.53
C ASP A 131 11.12 -6.69 -5.18
N GLY A 132 10.83 -6.24 -3.96
CA GLY A 132 11.34 -4.99 -3.40
C GLY A 132 10.66 -3.71 -3.89
N SER A 133 9.62 -3.77 -4.71
CA SER A 133 8.90 -2.56 -5.17
C SER A 133 7.68 -2.25 -4.30
N GLU A 134 7.51 -0.99 -3.91
CA GLU A 134 6.31 -0.48 -3.22
C GLU A 134 5.22 -0.02 -4.18
N SER A 135 5.57 0.19 -5.46
CA SER A 135 4.65 0.60 -6.51
C SER A 135 5.04 -0.03 -7.84
N ILE A 136 4.07 -0.30 -8.68
CA ILE A 136 4.26 -0.91 -10.00
C ILE A 136 3.33 -0.26 -11.02
N ASP A 137 3.74 -0.28 -12.28
CA ASP A 137 2.86 0.12 -13.38
C ASP A 137 2.03 -1.09 -13.81
N ILE A 138 0.71 -0.90 -13.85
CA ILE A 138 -0.26 -1.93 -14.20
C ILE A 138 -1.12 -1.50 -15.38
N ARG A 139 -1.56 -2.45 -16.17
CA ARG A 139 -2.64 -2.26 -17.13
C ARG A 139 -3.96 -2.74 -16.52
N ILE A 140 -5.01 -1.94 -16.67
CA ILE A 140 -6.37 -2.27 -16.25
C ILE A 140 -7.14 -2.76 -17.49
N ASP A 141 -7.65 -3.97 -17.44
CA ASP A 141 -8.48 -4.56 -18.49
C ASP A 141 -9.92 -4.73 -17.97
N PRO A 142 -10.89 -3.92 -18.47
CA PRO A 142 -12.27 -3.99 -18.02
C PRO A 142 -13.03 -5.21 -18.55
N THR A 143 -12.44 -6.02 -19.43
CA THR A 143 -13.10 -7.16 -20.08
C THR A 143 -12.95 -8.49 -19.31
N ALA A 144 -12.78 -8.44 -17.98
CA ALA A 144 -12.67 -9.64 -17.17
C ALA A 144 -13.88 -10.54 -17.38
N LYS A 145 -13.68 -11.69 -18.03
CA LYS A 145 -14.66 -12.76 -18.04
C LYS A 145 -14.55 -13.48 -16.71
N VAL A 146 -15.65 -13.52 -15.96
CA VAL A 146 -15.78 -14.42 -14.81
C VAL A 146 -15.58 -15.84 -15.35
N ILE A 147 -14.47 -16.47 -14.96
CA ILE A 147 -14.20 -17.88 -15.25
C ILE A 147 -14.86 -18.72 -14.16
#